data_23aae594027881dbf75cc6bd0a3e0a2c
#
_entry.id   23aae594027881dbf75cc6bd0a3e0a2c
#
_cell.length_a   1.000
_cell.length_b   1.000
_cell.length_c   1.000
_cell.angle_alpha   90.00
_cell.angle_beta   90.00
_cell.angle_gamma   90.00
#
_symmetry.space_group_name_H-M   'P 1'
#
loop_
_entity.id
_entity.type
_entity.pdbx_description
1 polymer ?
#
loop_
_entity_poly.entity_id
_entity_poly.type
_entity_poly.pdbx_seq_one_letter_code
_entity_poly.pdbx_strand_id
1 'polypeptide(L)'
;MSGHNKWSTIKHKKGKADAARAKVFTQISKEIFVAVRQSGPDPTANFRLRLCIQKAKAANMPMDNVNRAIQKAAGNQDGVAYEEIVYEGYGAGGIAIMCELLTDNRNRVASDIRYLFSRNNGNLGETGCVSYMFERKGRMLVPLEDGQDMDELMLLALDAGAEDVLTDNPEEAEIVCATEDLEAVKNAVEAAGYNTDNAEITMLPSNTIEITDEETATKVLTLLSKLEDYDDTQNVYSNADIPEELIEKLDI
;
A
#
# COMPACT_ATOMS: atom_id res chain seq x y z
N MET A 1 -10.72 5.66 -7.96
CA MET A 1 -9.40 5.02 -7.65
C MET A 1 -8.26 5.88 -8.18
N SER A 2 -7.21 6.18 -7.41
CA SER A 2 -6.07 6.94 -7.96
C SER A 2 -5.31 6.10 -8.99
N GLY A 3 -4.71 6.75 -10.00
CA GLY A 3 -4.00 6.07 -11.09
C GLY A 3 -2.83 5.20 -10.63
N HIS A 4 -2.18 5.56 -9.50
CA HIS A 4 -1.13 4.73 -8.90
C HIS A 4 -1.67 3.41 -8.34
N ASN A 5 -2.87 3.40 -7.75
CA ASN A 5 -3.50 2.16 -7.28
C ASN A 5 -3.87 1.23 -8.45
N LYS A 6 -4.34 1.81 -9.57
CA LYS A 6 -4.57 1.06 -10.82
C LYS A 6 -3.29 0.45 -11.35
N TRP A 7 -2.18 1.23 -11.37
CA TRP A 7 -0.87 0.74 -11.79
C TRP A 7 -0.36 -0.41 -10.93
N SER A 8 -0.39 -0.28 -9.62
CA SER A 8 0.04 -1.33 -8.69
C SER A 8 -0.75 -2.63 -8.92
N THR A 9 -2.06 -2.52 -9.12
CA THR A 9 -2.93 -3.68 -9.41
C THR A 9 -2.56 -4.35 -10.74
N ILE A 10 -2.30 -3.58 -11.80
CA ILE A 10 -1.93 -4.10 -13.13
C ILE A 10 -0.54 -4.76 -13.08
N LYS A 11 0.44 -4.11 -12.43
CA LYS A 11 1.80 -4.65 -12.26
C LYS A 11 1.79 -5.99 -11.53
N HIS A 12 0.99 -6.13 -10.47
CA HIS A 12 0.88 -7.39 -9.74
C HIS A 12 0.28 -8.52 -10.58
N LYS A 13 -0.58 -8.21 -11.56
CA LYS A 13 -1.11 -9.22 -12.50
C LYS A 13 -0.06 -9.69 -13.53
N LYS A 14 0.93 -8.86 -13.89
CA LYS A 14 1.94 -9.14 -14.93
C LYS A 14 3.29 -9.67 -14.41
N GLY A 15 3.59 -9.63 -13.11
CA GLY A 15 4.93 -9.89 -12.53
C GLY A 15 5.42 -11.35 -12.62
N LYS A 16 6.72 -11.53 -12.77
CA LYS A 16 7.41 -12.84 -12.68
C LYS A 16 7.19 -13.44 -11.29
N ALA A 17 6.40 -14.50 -11.21
CA ALA A 17 5.72 -14.95 -10.00
C ALA A 17 6.62 -15.26 -8.79
N ASP A 18 7.83 -15.79 -8.96
CA ASP A 18 8.63 -16.29 -7.82
C ASP A 18 9.50 -15.23 -7.14
N ALA A 19 10.16 -14.35 -7.90
CA ALA A 19 10.98 -13.27 -7.32
C ALA A 19 10.09 -12.20 -6.67
N ALA A 20 8.96 -11.86 -7.29
CA ALA A 20 7.97 -10.97 -6.73
C ALA A 20 7.38 -11.52 -5.43
N ARG A 21 7.08 -12.84 -5.37
CA ARG A 21 6.58 -13.49 -4.15
C ARG A 21 7.58 -13.45 -3.01
N ALA A 22 8.87 -13.72 -3.26
CA ALA A 22 9.91 -13.67 -2.24
C ALA A 22 10.05 -12.27 -1.64
N LYS A 23 9.95 -11.23 -2.48
CA LYS A 23 9.97 -9.83 -2.05
C LYS A 23 8.77 -9.50 -1.17
N VAL A 24 7.55 -9.85 -1.60
CA VAL A 24 6.32 -9.64 -0.82
C VAL A 24 6.43 -10.31 0.56
N PHE A 25 6.95 -11.54 0.62
CA PHE A 25 7.15 -12.23 1.91
C PHE A 25 8.15 -11.52 2.80
N THR A 26 9.21 -10.94 2.22
CA THR A 26 10.20 -10.16 2.97
C THR A 26 9.58 -8.87 3.52
N GLN A 27 8.82 -8.15 2.71
CA GLN A 27 8.09 -6.93 3.12
C GLN A 27 7.12 -7.23 4.27
N ILE A 28 6.26 -8.24 4.11
CA ILE A 28 5.31 -8.66 5.15
C ILE A 28 6.06 -9.07 6.44
N SER A 29 7.18 -9.78 6.34
CA SER A 29 7.97 -10.17 7.51
C SER A 29 8.54 -8.96 8.25
N LYS A 30 8.97 -7.91 7.54
CA LYS A 30 9.42 -6.64 8.12
C LYS A 30 8.25 -5.90 8.81
N GLU A 31 7.08 -5.84 8.15
CA GLU A 31 5.87 -5.22 8.73
C GLU A 31 5.43 -5.94 10.01
N ILE A 32 5.41 -7.28 10.02
CA ILE A 32 5.13 -8.10 11.21
C ILE A 32 6.12 -7.76 12.33
N PHE A 33 7.41 -7.65 12.01
CA PHE A 33 8.44 -7.32 13.00
C PHE A 33 8.13 -5.97 13.67
N VAL A 34 7.82 -4.94 12.90
CA VAL A 34 7.47 -3.62 13.43
C VAL A 34 6.17 -3.66 14.25
N ALA A 35 5.12 -4.31 13.73
CA ALA A 35 3.84 -4.44 14.42
C ALA A 35 3.99 -5.11 15.79
N VAL A 36 4.77 -6.20 15.86
CA VAL A 36 5.05 -6.91 17.12
C VAL A 36 5.86 -6.06 18.09
N ARG A 37 6.86 -5.34 17.60
CA ARG A 37 7.69 -4.46 18.44
C ARG A 37 6.91 -3.27 19.03
N GLN A 38 5.92 -2.77 18.30
CA GLN A 38 5.10 -1.63 18.75
C GLN A 38 4.01 -2.04 19.76
N SER A 39 3.33 -3.16 19.53
CA SER A 39 2.11 -3.50 20.26
C SER A 39 2.04 -4.95 20.75
N GLY A 40 3.15 -5.68 20.67
CA GLY A 40 3.26 -7.06 21.16
C GLY A 40 2.83 -8.14 20.16
N PRO A 41 3.12 -9.43 20.48
CA PRO A 41 2.96 -10.55 19.55
C PRO A 41 1.55 -11.16 19.52
N ASP A 42 0.62 -10.66 20.35
CA ASP A 42 -0.74 -11.19 20.42
C ASP A 42 -1.65 -10.55 19.35
N PRO A 43 -2.08 -11.28 18.32
CA PRO A 43 -2.95 -10.73 17.28
C PRO A 43 -4.32 -10.26 17.81
N THR A 44 -4.79 -10.79 18.97
CA THR A 44 -6.08 -10.37 19.52
C THR A 44 -6.04 -8.94 20.06
N ALA A 45 -4.88 -8.50 20.53
CA ALA A 45 -4.64 -7.17 21.07
C ALA A 45 -3.94 -6.22 20.07
N ASN A 46 -3.43 -6.74 18.94
CA ASN A 46 -2.63 -5.97 17.99
C ASN A 46 -3.30 -5.94 16.61
N PHE A 47 -4.07 -4.89 16.33
CA PHE A 47 -4.78 -4.74 15.07
C PHE A 47 -3.83 -4.66 13.86
N ARG A 48 -2.70 -3.91 13.97
CA ARG A 48 -1.70 -3.84 12.90
C ARG A 48 -1.15 -5.24 12.55
N LEU A 49 -0.90 -6.08 13.56
CA LEU A 49 -0.46 -7.45 13.34
C LEU A 49 -1.54 -8.30 12.65
N ARG A 50 -2.83 -8.11 12.99
CA ARG A 50 -3.94 -8.79 12.29
C ARG A 50 -3.95 -8.44 10.80
N LEU A 51 -3.80 -7.17 10.44
CA LEU A 51 -3.72 -6.74 9.03
C LEU A 51 -2.52 -7.38 8.32
N CYS A 52 -1.34 -7.43 8.97
CA CYS A 52 -0.16 -8.09 8.41
C CYS A 52 -0.40 -9.60 8.18
N ILE A 53 -1.07 -10.28 9.12
CA ILE A 53 -1.42 -11.72 8.99
C ILE A 53 -2.42 -11.92 7.84
N GLN A 54 -3.39 -11.04 7.68
CA GLN A 54 -4.36 -11.08 6.59
C GLN A 54 -3.67 -10.88 5.23
N LYS A 55 -2.82 -9.86 5.12
CA LYS A 55 -1.97 -9.60 3.95
C LYS A 55 -1.07 -10.79 3.59
N ALA A 56 -0.52 -11.47 4.62
CA ALA A 56 0.26 -12.70 4.44
C ALA A 56 -0.58 -13.85 3.85
N LYS A 57 -1.81 -14.04 4.34
CA LYS A 57 -2.73 -15.05 3.81
C LYS A 57 -3.12 -14.74 2.36
N ALA A 58 -3.48 -13.50 2.05
CA ALA A 58 -3.80 -13.06 0.69
C ALA A 58 -2.62 -13.27 -0.28
N ALA A 59 -1.39 -13.06 0.18
CA ALA A 59 -0.17 -13.35 -0.58
C ALA A 59 0.22 -14.84 -0.63
N ASN A 60 -0.58 -15.75 -0.06
CA ASN A 60 -0.28 -17.18 0.09
C ASN A 60 1.06 -17.46 0.82
N MET A 61 1.41 -16.64 1.80
CA MET A 61 2.58 -16.85 2.63
C MET A 61 2.32 -18.01 3.62
N PRO A 62 3.20 -19.02 3.71
CA PRO A 62 3.02 -20.11 4.68
C PRO A 62 2.93 -19.59 6.12
N MET A 63 1.95 -20.05 6.89
CA MET A 63 1.74 -19.63 8.28
C MET A 63 2.96 -19.90 9.18
N ASP A 64 3.78 -20.91 8.88
CA ASP A 64 5.04 -21.15 9.58
C ASP A 64 6.03 -19.99 9.42
N ASN A 65 6.03 -19.31 8.27
CA ASN A 65 6.87 -18.12 8.05
C ASN A 65 6.34 -16.94 8.87
N VAL A 66 5.02 -16.75 8.90
CA VAL A 66 4.36 -15.73 9.72
C VAL A 66 4.69 -15.95 11.20
N ASN A 67 4.49 -17.15 11.71
CA ASN A 67 4.77 -17.51 13.11
C ASN A 67 6.25 -17.32 13.47
N ARG A 68 7.17 -17.69 12.57
CA ARG A 68 8.61 -17.45 12.75
C ARG A 68 8.93 -15.96 12.81
N ALA A 69 8.31 -15.13 11.96
CA ALA A 69 8.50 -13.67 12.01
C ALA A 69 8.02 -13.08 13.33
N ILE A 70 6.85 -13.48 13.82
CA ILE A 70 6.29 -13.06 15.12
C ILE A 70 7.22 -13.48 16.26
N GLN A 71 7.65 -14.73 16.31
CA GLN A 71 8.55 -15.26 17.36
C GLN A 71 9.90 -14.56 17.35
N LYS A 72 10.47 -14.33 16.16
CA LYS A 72 11.74 -13.61 16.01
C LYS A 72 11.62 -12.18 16.51
N ALA A 73 10.52 -11.48 16.21
CA ALA A 73 10.27 -10.13 16.67
C ALA A 73 10.06 -10.06 18.20
N ALA A 74 9.33 -11.01 18.77
CA ALA A 74 9.03 -11.08 20.20
C ALA A 74 10.26 -11.44 21.05
N GLY A 75 11.13 -12.36 20.56
CA GLY A 75 12.29 -12.86 21.29
C GLY A 75 13.57 -12.05 21.12
N ASN A 76 13.58 -11.06 20.26
CA ASN A 76 14.82 -10.40 19.85
C ASN A 76 15.17 -9.21 20.75
N GLN A 77 16.01 -9.45 21.77
CA GLN A 77 16.62 -8.39 22.56
C GLN A 77 17.87 -7.77 21.89
N ASP A 78 18.54 -8.51 20.98
CA ASP A 78 19.80 -8.12 20.31
C ASP A 78 19.69 -8.08 18.77
N GLY A 79 18.51 -8.03 18.19
CA GLY A 79 18.33 -8.17 16.76
C GLY A 79 18.33 -6.87 15.98
N VAL A 80 18.32 -7.03 14.69
CA VAL A 80 18.20 -5.94 13.71
C VAL A 80 17.02 -5.05 14.07
N ALA A 81 17.29 -3.78 14.39
CA ALA A 81 16.26 -2.77 14.57
C ALA A 81 15.91 -2.21 13.19
N TYR A 82 14.69 -2.50 12.72
CA TYR A 82 14.18 -1.80 11.53
C TYR A 82 13.71 -0.41 11.91
N GLU A 83 14.10 0.57 11.11
CA GLU A 83 13.67 1.97 11.18
C GLU A 83 12.70 2.26 10.05
N GLU A 84 11.54 2.82 10.40
CA GLU A 84 10.57 3.35 9.41
C GLU A 84 11.06 4.71 8.94
N ILE A 85 11.23 4.88 7.63
CA ILE A 85 11.70 6.11 7.01
C ILE A 85 10.77 6.47 5.86
N VAL A 86 10.43 7.75 5.75
CA VAL A 86 9.67 8.27 4.61
C VAL A 86 10.57 9.18 3.80
N TYR A 87 10.63 8.94 2.50
CA TYR A 87 11.24 9.84 1.52
C TYR A 87 10.16 10.45 0.64
N GLU A 88 10.34 11.73 0.37
CA GLU A 88 9.39 12.57 -0.34
C GLU A 88 10.07 13.23 -1.53
N GLY A 89 9.35 13.40 -2.63
CA GLY A 89 9.90 14.05 -3.82
C GLY A 89 8.87 14.23 -4.92
N TYR A 90 9.37 14.68 -6.06
CA TYR A 90 8.56 14.93 -7.24
C TYR A 90 9.07 14.11 -8.42
N GLY A 91 8.14 13.56 -9.20
CA GLY A 91 8.37 12.92 -10.49
C GLY A 91 8.14 13.89 -11.66
N ALA A 92 8.24 13.36 -12.87
CA ALA A 92 7.88 14.09 -14.09
C ALA A 92 6.44 14.62 -14.00
N GLY A 93 6.16 15.76 -14.65
CA GLY A 93 4.83 16.38 -14.59
C GLY A 93 4.49 17.03 -13.24
N GLY A 94 5.44 17.12 -12.29
CA GLY A 94 5.20 17.66 -10.95
C GLY A 94 4.44 16.71 -10.03
N ILE A 95 4.41 15.41 -10.35
CA ILE A 95 3.76 14.38 -9.56
C ILE A 95 4.42 14.26 -8.18
N ALA A 96 3.65 14.41 -7.12
CA ALA A 96 4.09 14.16 -5.76
C ALA A 96 4.27 12.65 -5.53
N ILE A 97 5.40 12.26 -4.94
CA ILE A 97 5.73 10.86 -4.64
C ILE A 97 6.20 10.77 -3.19
N MET A 98 5.60 9.84 -2.45
CA MET A 98 5.99 9.49 -1.09
C MET A 98 6.34 8.00 -1.04
N CYS A 99 7.49 7.68 -0.44
CA CYS A 99 8.00 6.31 -0.36
C CYS A 99 8.26 5.95 1.09
N GLU A 100 7.55 4.93 1.60
CA GLU A 100 7.75 4.37 2.93
C GLU A 100 8.70 3.19 2.86
N LEU A 101 9.71 3.18 3.73
CA LEU A 101 10.75 2.16 3.76
C LEU A 101 10.94 1.62 5.18
N LEU A 102 11.30 0.34 5.25
CA LEU A 102 11.76 -0.34 6.46
C LEU A 102 13.18 -0.84 6.25
N THR A 103 14.15 -0.24 6.94
CA THR A 103 15.56 -0.55 6.76
C THR A 103 16.32 -0.70 8.07
N ASP A 104 17.37 -1.48 8.02
CA ASP A 104 18.39 -1.59 9.06
C ASP A 104 19.59 -0.65 8.80
N ASN A 105 19.60 0.07 7.65
CA ASN A 105 20.70 0.94 7.25
C ASN A 105 20.21 2.21 6.54
N ARG A 106 19.93 3.25 7.33
CA ARG A 106 19.44 4.55 6.84
C ARG A 106 20.36 5.22 5.82
N ASN A 107 21.68 5.10 5.99
CA ASN A 107 22.63 5.79 5.10
C ASN A 107 22.65 5.16 3.70
N ARG A 108 22.59 3.83 3.62
CA ARG A 108 22.46 3.10 2.35
C ARG A 108 21.20 3.55 1.61
N VAL A 109 20.06 3.47 2.28
CA VAL A 109 18.75 3.82 1.69
C VAL A 109 18.71 5.27 1.21
N ALA A 110 19.25 6.23 1.99
CA ALA A 110 19.30 7.63 1.59
C ALA A 110 20.03 7.85 0.26
N SER A 111 21.14 7.15 0.07
CA SER A 111 21.94 7.23 -1.16
C SER A 111 21.22 6.60 -2.34
N ASP A 112 20.62 5.42 -2.12
CA ASP A 112 19.96 4.64 -3.17
C ASP A 112 18.67 5.34 -3.64
N ILE A 113 17.84 5.81 -2.73
CA ILE A 113 16.60 6.54 -3.08
C ILE A 113 16.92 7.84 -3.83
N ARG A 114 17.93 8.60 -3.38
CA ARG A 114 18.37 9.80 -4.11
C ARG A 114 18.82 9.45 -5.53
N TYR A 115 19.57 8.37 -5.69
CA TYR A 115 19.99 7.88 -7.01
C TYR A 115 18.80 7.49 -7.88
N LEU A 116 17.82 6.74 -7.32
CA LEU A 116 16.62 6.32 -8.06
C LEU A 116 15.82 7.52 -8.58
N PHE A 117 15.56 8.52 -7.73
CA PHE A 117 14.88 9.74 -8.16
C PHE A 117 15.64 10.45 -9.28
N SER A 118 16.95 10.72 -9.07
CA SER A 118 17.75 11.50 -10.02
C SER A 118 17.93 10.84 -11.38
N ARG A 119 17.97 9.48 -11.42
CA ARG A 119 18.15 8.71 -12.67
C ARG A 119 16.85 8.51 -13.45
N ASN A 120 15.71 8.68 -12.80
CA ASN A 120 14.40 8.41 -13.41
C ASN A 120 13.52 9.66 -13.48
N ASN A 121 14.12 10.80 -13.83
CA ASN A 121 13.42 12.07 -14.07
C ASN A 121 12.64 12.61 -12.85
N GLY A 122 13.05 12.24 -11.64
CA GLY A 122 12.51 12.77 -10.40
C GLY A 122 13.51 13.61 -9.63
N ASN A 123 13.03 14.27 -8.58
CA ASN A 123 13.82 15.06 -7.66
C ASN A 123 13.42 14.72 -6.23
N LEU A 124 14.35 14.19 -5.44
CA LEU A 124 14.15 13.94 -4.02
C LEU A 124 14.10 15.29 -3.29
N GLY A 125 13.02 15.51 -2.55
CA GLY A 125 12.80 16.71 -1.76
C GLY A 125 13.24 16.58 -0.31
N GLU A 126 12.94 17.61 0.47
CA GLU A 126 13.09 17.59 1.92
C GLU A 126 11.85 16.96 2.56
N THR A 127 11.99 16.44 3.78
CA THR A 127 10.85 15.91 4.54
C THR A 127 9.76 16.98 4.71
N GLY A 128 8.51 16.62 4.43
CA GLY A 128 7.36 17.52 4.46
C GLY A 128 7.05 18.21 3.14
N CYS A 129 7.82 17.96 2.06
CA CYS A 129 7.59 18.66 0.79
C CYS A 129 6.35 18.17 0.03
N VAL A 130 5.87 16.94 0.27
CA VAL A 130 4.66 16.41 -0.36
C VAL A 130 3.70 15.74 0.61
N SER A 131 4.09 15.41 1.84
CA SER A 131 3.26 14.66 2.79
C SER A 131 1.94 15.37 3.11
N TYR A 132 1.88 16.71 3.05
CA TYR A 132 0.63 17.48 3.23
C TYR A 132 -0.40 17.26 2.11
N MET A 133 0.00 16.66 0.99
CA MET A 133 -0.89 16.30 -0.13
C MET A 133 -1.55 14.92 0.06
N PHE A 134 -1.17 14.18 1.09
CA PHE A 134 -1.65 12.83 1.36
C PHE A 134 -2.29 12.75 2.73
N GLU A 135 -3.39 12.01 2.81
CA GLU A 135 -4.09 11.72 4.06
C GLU A 135 -3.98 10.24 4.40
N ARG A 136 -3.69 9.96 5.67
CA ARG A 136 -3.62 8.58 6.14
C ARG A 136 -5.04 8.09 6.44
N LYS A 137 -5.50 7.09 5.70
CA LYS A 137 -6.87 6.54 5.76
C LYS A 137 -6.86 5.02 5.91
N GLY A 138 -7.94 4.50 6.46
CA GLY A 138 -8.34 3.12 6.29
C GLY A 138 -9.00 2.95 4.93
N ARG A 139 -8.64 1.91 4.21
CA ARG A 139 -9.16 1.61 2.86
C ARG A 139 -9.47 0.12 2.75
N MET A 140 -10.56 -0.20 2.06
CA MET A 140 -10.89 -1.57 1.67
C MET A 140 -11.37 -1.58 0.22
N LEU A 141 -10.89 -2.55 -0.55
CA LEU A 141 -11.46 -2.92 -1.84
C LEU A 141 -12.33 -4.15 -1.62
N VAL A 142 -13.62 -4.00 -1.85
CA VAL A 142 -14.62 -5.05 -1.60
C VAL A 142 -15.18 -5.51 -2.94
N PRO A 143 -14.72 -6.66 -3.46
CA PRO A 143 -15.30 -7.23 -4.66
C PRO A 143 -16.74 -7.67 -4.38
N LEU A 144 -17.63 -7.45 -5.34
CA LEU A 144 -19.01 -7.90 -5.27
C LEU A 144 -19.15 -9.26 -5.92
N GLU A 145 -19.72 -10.20 -5.19
CA GLU A 145 -20.07 -11.53 -5.68
C GLU A 145 -21.51 -11.57 -6.20
N ASP A 146 -21.86 -12.60 -6.97
CA ASP A 146 -23.21 -12.79 -7.48
C ASP A 146 -24.26 -12.77 -6.36
N GLY A 147 -25.22 -11.86 -6.47
CA GLY A 147 -26.32 -11.70 -5.51
C GLY A 147 -26.02 -10.72 -4.37
N GLN A 148 -24.85 -10.10 -4.33
CA GLN A 148 -24.55 -8.99 -3.42
C GLN A 148 -24.97 -7.65 -4.05
N ASP A 149 -25.42 -6.73 -3.21
CA ASP A 149 -25.97 -5.43 -3.62
C ASP A 149 -25.02 -4.30 -3.22
N MET A 150 -24.65 -3.46 -4.19
CA MET A 150 -23.76 -2.31 -3.99
C MET A 150 -24.40 -1.27 -3.06
N ASP A 151 -25.69 -1.00 -3.20
CA ASP A 151 -26.38 0.01 -2.41
C ASP A 151 -26.49 -0.45 -0.94
N GLU A 152 -26.73 -1.75 -0.72
CA GLU A 152 -26.73 -2.34 0.63
C GLU A 152 -25.35 -2.24 1.29
N LEU A 153 -24.29 -2.58 0.55
CA LEU A 153 -22.92 -2.44 1.03
C LEU A 153 -22.57 -0.99 1.39
N MET A 154 -22.97 -0.04 0.53
CA MET A 154 -22.74 1.39 0.75
C MET A 154 -23.40 1.86 2.05
N LEU A 155 -24.70 1.57 2.24
CA LEU A 155 -25.43 1.95 3.44
C LEU A 155 -24.80 1.34 4.70
N LEU A 156 -24.47 0.04 4.65
CA LEU A 156 -23.82 -0.67 5.74
C LEU A 156 -22.48 -0.05 6.13
N ALA A 157 -21.64 0.26 5.14
CA ALA A 157 -20.31 0.82 5.38
C ALA A 157 -20.41 2.23 5.99
N LEU A 158 -21.30 3.08 5.47
CA LEU A 158 -21.52 4.44 6.00
C LEU A 158 -22.08 4.39 7.42
N ASP A 159 -23.02 3.50 7.71
CA ASP A 159 -23.57 3.32 9.06
C ASP A 159 -22.50 2.80 10.05
N ALA A 160 -21.52 2.08 9.57
CA ALA A 160 -20.40 1.58 10.37
C ALA A 160 -19.27 2.59 10.60
N GLY A 161 -19.31 3.76 9.94
CA GLY A 161 -18.33 4.84 10.10
C GLY A 161 -17.41 5.07 8.90
N ALA A 162 -17.75 4.52 7.72
CA ALA A 162 -17.05 4.90 6.49
C ALA A 162 -17.29 6.39 6.18
N GLU A 163 -16.24 7.06 5.71
CA GLU A 163 -16.32 8.46 5.25
C GLU A 163 -16.84 8.55 3.81
N ASP A 164 -16.45 7.56 2.99
CA ASP A 164 -16.87 7.50 1.59
C ASP A 164 -16.89 6.05 1.07
N VAL A 165 -17.72 5.81 0.06
CA VAL A 165 -17.80 4.55 -0.68
C VAL A 165 -17.82 4.86 -2.17
N LEU A 166 -16.72 4.60 -2.85
CA LEU A 166 -16.55 4.84 -4.27
C LEU A 166 -17.01 3.61 -5.06
N THR A 167 -17.93 3.83 -5.99
CA THR A 167 -18.60 2.79 -6.79
C THR A 167 -18.36 2.95 -8.29
N ASP A 168 -17.21 3.50 -8.67
CA ASP A 168 -16.81 3.71 -10.07
C ASP A 168 -16.71 2.40 -10.86
N ASN A 169 -16.41 1.31 -10.17
CA ASN A 169 -16.39 -0.03 -10.72
C ASN A 169 -17.64 -0.80 -10.24
N PRO A 170 -18.52 -1.29 -11.14
CA PRO A 170 -19.71 -2.03 -10.73
C PRO A 170 -19.42 -3.39 -10.07
N GLU A 171 -18.20 -3.91 -10.21
CA GLU A 171 -17.79 -5.20 -9.64
C GLU A 171 -17.04 -5.06 -8.31
N GLU A 172 -16.70 -3.83 -7.87
CA GLU A 172 -15.90 -3.60 -6.68
C GLU A 172 -16.21 -2.23 -6.06
N ALA A 173 -16.44 -2.18 -4.77
CA ALA A 173 -16.53 -0.94 -3.99
C ALA A 173 -15.18 -0.60 -3.34
N GLU A 174 -14.77 0.67 -3.36
CA GLU A 174 -13.66 1.18 -2.57
C GLU A 174 -14.24 1.92 -1.35
N ILE A 175 -14.06 1.38 -0.15
CA ILE A 175 -14.52 1.97 1.11
C ILE A 175 -13.36 2.70 1.76
N VAL A 176 -13.57 3.97 2.12
CA VAL A 176 -12.60 4.83 2.78
C VAL A 176 -13.14 5.26 4.15
N CYS A 177 -12.30 5.21 5.17
CA CYS A 177 -12.64 5.62 6.54
C CYS A 177 -11.44 6.23 7.27
N ALA A 178 -11.66 6.80 8.45
CA ALA A 178 -10.57 7.14 9.35
C ALA A 178 -9.80 5.88 9.77
N THR A 179 -8.50 6.01 10.05
CA THR A 179 -7.66 4.86 10.42
C THR A 179 -8.14 4.15 11.68
N GLU A 180 -8.69 4.90 12.63
CA GLU A 180 -9.26 4.40 13.88
C GLU A 180 -10.56 3.62 13.68
N ASP A 181 -11.33 3.92 12.63
CA ASP A 181 -12.61 3.30 12.34
C ASP A 181 -12.48 2.06 11.44
N LEU A 182 -11.30 1.83 10.83
CA LEU A 182 -11.08 0.73 9.89
C LEU A 182 -11.47 -0.64 10.47
N GLU A 183 -11.15 -0.91 11.73
CA GLU A 183 -11.50 -2.18 12.36
C GLU A 183 -13.02 -2.34 12.50
N ALA A 184 -13.73 -1.28 12.91
CA ALA A 184 -15.18 -1.30 13.08
C ALA A 184 -15.90 -1.48 11.74
N VAL A 185 -15.52 -0.70 10.73
CA VAL A 185 -16.07 -0.77 9.37
C VAL A 185 -15.80 -2.14 8.77
N LYS A 186 -14.56 -2.64 8.86
CA LYS A 186 -14.17 -3.97 8.39
C LYS A 186 -15.05 -5.06 9.00
N ASN A 187 -15.20 -5.07 10.33
CA ASN A 187 -15.96 -6.09 11.02
C ASN A 187 -17.45 -6.06 10.63
N ALA A 188 -18.04 -4.89 10.43
CA ALA A 188 -19.42 -4.74 9.98
C ALA A 188 -19.62 -5.30 8.56
N VAL A 189 -18.73 -4.94 7.64
CA VAL A 189 -18.75 -5.41 6.23
C VAL A 189 -18.55 -6.94 6.16
N GLU A 190 -17.61 -7.48 6.93
CA GLU A 190 -17.33 -8.91 7.01
C GLU A 190 -18.51 -9.71 7.62
N ALA A 191 -19.15 -9.17 8.67
CA ALA A 191 -20.31 -9.78 9.30
C ALA A 191 -21.54 -9.89 8.36
N ALA A 192 -21.63 -9.00 7.37
CA ALA A 192 -22.65 -9.05 6.32
C ALA A 192 -22.27 -9.99 5.14
N GLY A 193 -21.12 -10.65 5.20
CA GLY A 193 -20.68 -11.66 4.24
C GLY A 193 -19.89 -11.13 3.04
N TYR A 194 -19.41 -9.90 3.10
CA TYR A 194 -18.53 -9.35 2.06
C TYR A 194 -17.06 -9.69 2.33
N ASN A 195 -16.26 -9.78 1.26
CA ASN A 195 -14.83 -10.03 1.36
C ASN A 195 -14.08 -8.75 1.74
N THR A 196 -13.32 -8.81 2.85
CA THR A 196 -12.52 -7.70 3.38
C THR A 196 -11.01 -7.98 3.37
N ASP A 197 -10.54 -8.93 2.56
CA ASP A 197 -9.14 -9.38 2.54
C ASP A 197 -8.14 -8.28 2.13
N ASN A 198 -8.63 -7.24 1.45
CA ASN A 198 -7.83 -6.11 1.00
C ASN A 198 -7.94 -4.87 1.93
N ALA A 199 -8.33 -5.06 3.20
CA ALA A 199 -8.34 -3.96 4.16
C ALA A 199 -6.91 -3.55 4.54
N GLU A 200 -6.60 -2.27 4.44
CA GLU A 200 -5.27 -1.72 4.71
C GLU A 200 -5.34 -0.29 5.28
N ILE A 201 -4.24 0.13 5.92
CA ILE A 201 -4.00 1.54 6.20
C ILE A 201 -3.07 2.06 5.10
N THR A 202 -3.48 3.12 4.40
CA THR A 202 -2.78 3.66 3.24
C THR A 202 -2.73 5.19 3.26
N MET A 203 -1.98 5.78 2.34
CA MET A 203 -1.94 7.22 2.14
C MET A 203 -2.69 7.55 0.84
N LEU A 204 -3.78 8.29 0.95
CA LEU A 204 -4.59 8.72 -0.19
C LEU A 204 -4.26 10.17 -0.56
N PRO A 205 -4.05 10.49 -1.85
CA PRO A 205 -3.81 11.86 -2.26
C PRO A 205 -5.09 12.70 -2.15
N SER A 206 -4.99 13.89 -1.54
CA SER A 206 -6.09 14.85 -1.46
C SER A 206 -6.42 15.48 -2.82
N ASN A 207 -5.44 15.52 -3.73
CA ASN A 207 -5.60 16.00 -5.11
C ASN A 207 -4.77 15.13 -6.05
N THR A 208 -5.33 14.81 -7.20
CA THR A 208 -4.66 14.08 -8.26
C THR A 208 -4.22 15.00 -9.41
N ILE A 209 -3.19 14.60 -10.14
CA ILE A 209 -2.73 15.24 -11.37
C ILE A 209 -2.94 14.26 -12.51
N GLU A 210 -3.81 14.61 -13.44
CA GLU A 210 -4.07 13.79 -14.63
C GLU A 210 -2.88 13.84 -15.59
N ILE A 211 -2.44 12.66 -16.04
CA ILE A 211 -1.37 12.51 -17.03
C ILE A 211 -1.95 11.82 -18.26
N THR A 212 -2.02 12.58 -19.36
CA THR A 212 -2.60 12.09 -20.63
C THR A 212 -1.56 11.83 -21.70
N ASP A 213 -0.33 12.36 -21.54
CA ASP A 213 0.74 12.15 -22.50
C ASP A 213 1.61 10.94 -22.15
N GLU A 214 1.95 10.15 -23.17
CA GLU A 214 2.67 8.88 -23.06
C GLU A 214 4.10 9.05 -22.53
N GLU A 215 4.77 10.14 -22.87
CA GLU A 215 6.17 10.40 -22.46
C GLU A 215 6.24 10.64 -20.94
N THR A 216 5.37 11.50 -20.40
CA THR A 216 5.31 11.79 -18.97
C THR A 216 4.84 10.55 -18.19
N ALA A 217 3.81 9.85 -18.69
CA ALA A 217 3.33 8.61 -18.08
C ALA A 217 4.46 7.56 -17.96
N THR A 218 5.22 7.35 -19.03
CA THR A 218 6.38 6.42 -19.05
C THR A 218 7.42 6.80 -17.97
N LYS A 219 7.77 8.09 -17.88
CA LYS A 219 8.74 8.57 -16.88
C LYS A 219 8.24 8.35 -15.45
N VAL A 220 6.99 8.69 -15.17
CA VAL A 220 6.37 8.52 -13.85
C VAL A 220 6.31 7.05 -13.47
N LEU A 221 5.74 6.20 -14.33
CA LEU A 221 5.60 4.76 -14.08
C LEU A 221 6.96 4.08 -13.91
N THR A 222 7.97 4.48 -14.70
CA THR A 222 9.33 3.96 -14.55
C THR A 222 9.91 4.29 -13.17
N LEU A 223 9.75 5.54 -12.69
CA LEU A 223 10.24 5.93 -11.36
C LEU A 223 9.49 5.16 -10.27
N LEU A 224 8.16 5.12 -10.31
CA LEU A 224 7.34 4.38 -9.34
C LEU A 224 7.74 2.90 -9.29
N SER A 225 7.88 2.26 -10.46
CA SER A 225 8.33 0.86 -10.55
C SER A 225 9.69 0.64 -9.91
N LYS A 226 10.66 1.53 -10.14
CA LYS A 226 12.01 1.42 -9.56
C LYS A 226 12.02 1.64 -8.05
N LEU A 227 11.18 2.53 -7.55
CA LEU A 227 11.01 2.74 -6.11
C LEU A 227 10.33 1.54 -5.46
N GLU A 228 9.26 1.01 -6.06
CA GLU A 228 8.60 -0.20 -5.59
C GLU A 228 9.51 -1.42 -5.61
N ASP A 229 10.40 -1.54 -6.62
CA ASP A 229 11.33 -2.66 -6.75
C ASP A 229 12.52 -2.61 -5.77
N TYR A 230 12.71 -1.51 -5.07
CA TYR A 230 13.77 -1.42 -4.07
C TYR A 230 13.44 -2.27 -2.83
N ASP A 231 14.41 -3.04 -2.33
CA ASP A 231 14.20 -4.11 -1.33
C ASP A 231 13.68 -3.63 0.03
N ASP A 232 14.01 -2.40 0.41
CA ASP A 232 13.58 -1.82 1.68
C ASP A 232 12.25 -1.04 1.58
N THR A 233 11.73 -0.85 0.36
CA THR A 233 10.45 -0.18 0.15
C THR A 233 9.29 -1.04 0.63
N GLN A 234 8.41 -0.44 1.40
CA GLN A 234 7.15 -1.04 1.82
C GLN A 234 6.00 -0.55 0.92
N ASN A 235 5.87 0.76 0.80
CA ASN A 235 4.82 1.37 0.00
C ASN A 235 5.40 2.56 -0.78
N VAL A 236 4.84 2.79 -1.96
CA VAL A 236 5.04 4.00 -2.76
C VAL A 236 3.68 4.61 -3.03
N TYR A 237 3.52 5.88 -2.77
CA TYR A 237 2.30 6.62 -3.03
C TYR A 237 2.58 7.75 -4.00
N SER A 238 1.62 8.03 -4.87
CA SER A 238 1.69 9.16 -5.78
C SER A 238 0.32 9.79 -6.00
N ASN A 239 0.29 11.05 -6.38
CA ASN A 239 -0.92 11.73 -6.79
C ASN A 239 -1.15 11.71 -8.32
N ALA A 240 -0.46 10.81 -9.03
CA ALA A 240 -0.66 10.62 -10.46
C ALA A 240 -2.03 9.98 -10.74
N ASP A 241 -2.78 10.54 -11.66
CA ASP A 241 -3.96 9.93 -12.25
C ASP A 241 -3.68 9.63 -13.73
N ILE A 242 -3.41 8.35 -14.02
CA ILE A 242 -3.05 7.88 -15.36
C ILE A 242 -4.19 6.99 -15.84
N PRO A 243 -4.81 7.28 -17.01
CA PRO A 243 -5.86 6.45 -17.58
C PRO A 243 -5.39 4.99 -17.81
N GLU A 244 -6.26 4.04 -17.51
CA GLU A 244 -5.96 2.59 -17.62
C GLU A 244 -5.51 2.20 -19.02
N GLU A 245 -6.18 2.76 -20.04
CA GLU A 245 -5.80 2.55 -21.46
C GLU A 245 -4.35 2.96 -21.76
N LEU A 246 -3.85 4.01 -21.08
CA LEU A 246 -2.48 4.47 -21.24
C LEU A 246 -1.50 3.55 -20.50
N ILE A 247 -1.87 3.07 -19.31
CA ILE A 247 -1.05 2.10 -18.54
C ILE A 247 -0.90 0.79 -19.31
N GLU A 248 -1.98 0.28 -19.92
CA GLU A 248 -1.96 -0.97 -20.67
C GLU A 248 -1.10 -0.90 -21.95
N LYS A 249 -1.05 0.29 -22.58
CA LYS A 249 -0.20 0.54 -23.73
C LYS A 249 1.30 0.52 -23.42
N LEU A 250 1.64 0.95 -22.23
CA LEU A 250 3.02 1.15 -21.79
C LEU A 250 3.56 -0.14 -21.20
N ASP A 251 3.89 -1.14 -21.88
CA ASP A 251 4.40 -2.45 -21.42
C ASP A 251 5.67 -2.31 -20.52
N ILE A 252 5.51 -1.67 -19.32
CA ILE A 252 6.57 -1.32 -18.35
C ILE A 252 6.57 -2.34 -17.19
#